data_1582ce14946032ba464ac3cd0428a4bb
#
_entry.id   1582ce14946032ba464ac3cd0428a4bb
#
_cell.length_a   1.000
_cell.length_b   1.000
_cell.length_c   1.000
_cell.angle_alpha   90.00
_cell.angle_beta   90.00
_cell.angle_gamma   90.00
#
_symmetry.space_group_name_H-M   'P 1'
#
loop_
_entity.id
_entity.type
_entity.pdbx_description
1 polymer ?
#
loop_
_entity_poly.entity_id
_entity_poly.type
_entity_poly.pdbx_seq_one_letter_code
_entity_poly.pdbx_strand_id
1 'polypeptide(L)'
;RKAEEKIKELQNFIQRFSANKSKSRQATSRKKLLDKITVEEMPASSRRYPYVGFTMDRELGKDVLTVSGLTKSVDGVKVLDNVTFTVGRTDKIAFTASNEFAVPTLFKILMGELEPDAGTFKWGVSTSQSYFPQDNSAYFTDTEDSIIRWLEQYSKDTTETYLRGFLG
;
A
#
# COMPACT_ATOMS: atom_id res chain seq x y z
N ARG A 1 20.89 12.00 1.18
CA ARG A 1 21.68 11.83 2.43
C ARG A 1 23.00 12.60 2.39
N LYS A 2 23.97 12.31 1.48
CA LYS A 2 25.27 13.02 1.42
C LYS A 2 25.14 14.53 1.15
N ALA A 3 24.16 14.95 0.34
CA ALA A 3 23.91 16.37 0.06
C ALA A 3 23.33 17.08 1.30
N GLU A 4 22.39 16.45 2.00
CA GLU A 4 21.77 16.97 3.21
C GLU A 4 22.78 17.13 4.36
N GLU A 5 23.68 16.15 4.55
CA GLU A 5 24.76 16.22 5.52
C GLU A 5 25.68 17.40 5.22
N LYS A 6 26.03 17.62 3.95
CA LYS A 6 26.86 18.73 3.52
C LYS A 6 26.19 20.09 3.68
N ILE A 7 24.88 20.17 3.44
CA ILE A 7 24.08 21.38 3.71
C ILE A 7 24.09 21.70 5.20
N LYS A 8 23.84 20.70 6.04
CA LYS A 8 23.83 20.85 7.50
C LYS A 8 25.20 21.29 8.05
N GLU A 9 26.27 20.75 7.51
CA GLU A 9 27.65 21.13 7.87
C GLU A 9 27.94 22.60 7.50
N LEU A 10 27.57 23.02 6.29
CA LEU A 10 27.72 24.40 5.83
C LEU A 10 26.88 25.38 6.66
N GLN A 11 25.63 25.03 6.97
CA GLN A 11 24.76 25.83 7.82
C GLN A 11 25.35 26.03 9.23
N ASN A 12 25.81 24.94 9.84
CA ASN A 12 26.46 25.01 11.17
C ASN A 12 27.71 25.86 11.17
N PHE A 13 28.53 25.80 10.11
CA PHE A 13 29.70 26.64 10.00
C PHE A 13 29.34 28.13 9.83
N ILE A 14 28.37 28.43 8.98
CA ILE A 14 27.90 29.82 8.77
C ILE A 14 27.35 30.38 10.09
N GLN A 15 26.54 29.61 10.81
CA GLN A 15 25.97 30.05 12.09
C GLN A 15 27.06 30.36 13.15
N ARG A 16 28.09 29.50 13.23
CA ARG A 16 29.18 29.68 14.21
C ARG A 16 30.11 30.86 13.91
N PHE A 17 30.32 31.17 12.63
CA PHE A 17 31.39 32.10 12.21
C PHE A 17 30.89 33.35 11.48
N SER A 18 29.59 33.54 11.30
CA SER A 18 29.02 34.73 10.65
C SER A 18 29.38 36.03 11.34
N ALA A 19 29.48 36.06 12.66
CA ALA A 19 29.83 37.24 13.47
C ALA A 19 31.34 37.39 13.67
N ASN A 20 32.16 36.47 13.23
CA ASN A 20 33.61 36.53 13.45
C ASN A 20 34.31 37.29 12.33
N LYS A 21 34.89 38.45 12.65
CA LYS A 21 35.51 39.39 11.71
C LYS A 21 36.66 38.76 10.89
N SER A 22 37.45 37.85 11.45
CA SER A 22 38.56 37.15 10.77
C SER A 22 38.10 36.01 9.84
N LYS A 23 36.92 35.44 10.10
CA LYS A 23 36.35 34.31 9.34
C LYS A 23 35.15 34.70 8.47
N SER A 24 34.77 35.97 8.44
CA SER A 24 33.61 36.46 7.69
C SER A 24 33.70 36.18 6.20
N ARG A 25 34.90 36.27 5.59
CA ARG A 25 35.12 35.95 4.18
C ARG A 25 34.86 34.45 3.90
N GLN A 26 35.28 33.57 4.81
CA GLN A 26 35.03 32.14 4.69
C GLN A 26 33.56 31.80 4.87
N ALA A 27 32.88 32.48 5.81
CA ALA A 27 31.42 32.30 6.01
C ALA A 27 30.64 32.76 4.76
N THR A 28 31.03 33.90 4.16
CA THR A 28 30.41 34.42 2.93
C THR A 28 30.65 33.48 1.73
N SER A 29 31.87 32.94 1.59
CA SER A 29 32.15 31.93 0.54
C SER A 29 31.32 30.68 0.69
N ARG A 30 31.17 30.20 1.94
CA ARG A 30 30.33 28.99 2.21
C ARG A 30 28.83 29.27 2.06
N LYS A 31 28.37 30.49 2.33
CA LYS A 31 27.00 30.90 2.03
C LYS A 31 26.73 30.86 0.53
N LYS A 32 27.65 31.40 -0.30
CA LYS A 32 27.55 31.30 -1.77
C LYS A 32 27.58 29.85 -2.26
N LEU A 33 28.29 28.96 -1.57
CA LEU A 33 28.31 27.53 -1.89
C LEU A 33 26.98 26.86 -1.51
N LEU A 34 26.41 27.25 -0.37
CA LEU A 34 25.08 26.77 0.06
C LEU A 34 23.99 27.21 -0.92
N ASP A 35 24.03 28.46 -1.38
CA ASP A 35 23.09 29.00 -2.36
C ASP A 35 23.20 28.31 -3.74
N LYS A 36 24.38 27.75 -4.05
CA LYS A 36 24.60 26.97 -5.28
C LYS A 36 24.23 25.50 -5.15
N ILE A 37 24.16 24.97 -3.93
CA ILE A 37 23.64 23.63 -3.69
C ILE A 37 22.11 23.78 -3.70
N THR A 38 21.51 23.99 -4.85
CA THR A 38 20.13 23.65 -5.07
C THR A 38 20.00 22.17 -4.78
N VAL A 39 19.33 21.83 -3.68
CA VAL A 39 18.76 20.50 -3.55
C VAL A 39 17.81 20.40 -4.73
N GLU A 40 18.22 19.69 -5.77
CA GLU A 40 17.30 19.26 -6.79
C GLU A 40 16.25 18.44 -6.03
N GLU A 41 15.13 19.07 -5.74
CA GLU A 41 13.92 18.34 -5.39
C GLU A 41 13.76 17.33 -6.51
N MET A 42 13.89 16.06 -6.18
CA MET A 42 13.62 15.01 -7.17
C MET A 42 12.28 15.37 -7.80
N PRO A 43 12.23 15.57 -9.13
CA PRO A 43 10.99 15.91 -9.77
C PRO A 43 9.95 14.91 -9.31
N ALA A 44 8.81 15.41 -8.86
CA ALA A 44 7.71 14.56 -8.44
C ALA A 44 7.51 13.51 -9.55
N SER A 45 7.52 12.24 -9.17
CA SER A 45 7.44 11.14 -10.13
C SER A 45 6.37 11.46 -11.16
N SER A 46 6.71 11.50 -12.44
CA SER A 46 5.75 11.67 -13.53
C SER A 46 4.77 10.50 -13.64
N ARG A 47 5.04 9.43 -12.89
CA ARG A 47 4.13 8.29 -12.76
C ARG A 47 2.92 8.74 -11.96
N ARG A 48 1.80 8.92 -12.63
CA ARG A 48 0.50 9.08 -12.00
C ARG A 48 0.17 7.76 -11.32
N TYR A 49 -0.17 7.82 -10.03
CA TYR A 49 -0.70 6.64 -9.35
C TYR A 49 -2.02 6.26 -10.01
N PRO A 50 -2.22 5.00 -10.42
CA PRO A 50 -3.51 4.57 -10.93
C PRO A 50 -4.54 4.79 -9.81
N TYR A 51 -5.59 5.53 -10.14
CA TYR A 51 -6.70 5.71 -9.22
C TYR A 51 -7.69 4.56 -9.41
N VAL A 52 -7.80 3.71 -8.41
CA VAL A 52 -8.83 2.68 -8.36
C VAL A 52 -9.93 3.16 -7.42
N GLY A 53 -11.05 3.58 -7.99
CA GLY A 53 -12.23 3.97 -7.25
C GLY A 53 -13.09 2.75 -6.92
N PHE A 54 -13.37 2.54 -5.63
CA PHE A 54 -14.34 1.54 -5.20
C PHE A 54 -15.69 2.24 -4.98
N THR A 55 -16.72 1.76 -5.67
CA THR A 55 -18.10 2.21 -5.49
C THR A 55 -18.89 1.11 -4.82
N MET A 56 -19.70 1.47 -3.83
CA MET A 56 -20.60 0.53 -3.16
C MET A 56 -21.89 0.40 -3.97
N ASP A 57 -22.31 -0.83 -4.24
CA ASP A 57 -23.60 -1.11 -4.87
C ASP A 57 -24.75 -0.89 -3.86
N ARG A 58 -24.47 -1.06 -2.56
CA ARG A 58 -25.42 -0.90 -1.47
C ARG A 58 -24.71 -0.38 -0.21
N GLU A 59 -25.40 0.41 0.59
CA GLU A 59 -24.87 0.86 1.89
C GLU A 59 -24.54 -0.31 2.80
N LEU A 60 -23.35 -0.27 3.38
CA LEU A 60 -22.91 -1.25 4.37
C LEU A 60 -23.59 -1.03 5.71
N GLY A 61 -23.89 -2.11 6.40
CA GLY A 61 -24.29 -2.07 7.81
C GLY A 61 -23.16 -1.58 8.72
N LYS A 62 -23.46 -1.45 10.01
CA LYS A 62 -22.48 -1.00 11.02
C LYS A 62 -21.30 -1.99 11.14
N ASP A 63 -21.63 -3.28 11.23
CA ASP A 63 -20.66 -4.34 11.40
C ASP A 63 -20.43 -5.03 10.04
N VAL A 64 -19.25 -4.84 9.50
CA VAL A 64 -18.86 -5.36 8.18
C VAL A 64 -18.26 -6.76 8.29
N LEU A 65 -17.41 -6.99 9.29
CA LEU A 65 -16.80 -8.28 9.57
C LEU A 65 -16.56 -8.43 11.05
N THR A 66 -16.90 -9.59 11.60
CA THR A 66 -16.55 -9.98 12.97
C THR A 66 -15.77 -11.27 12.92
N VAL A 67 -14.62 -11.31 13.56
CA VAL A 67 -13.73 -12.46 13.68
C VAL A 67 -13.56 -12.75 15.17
N SER A 68 -13.70 -14.00 15.58
CA SER A 68 -13.62 -14.41 16.99
C SER A 68 -12.80 -15.68 17.16
N GLY A 69 -11.69 -15.56 17.84
CA GLY A 69 -10.85 -16.70 18.24
C GLY A 69 -10.24 -17.50 17.10
N LEU A 70 -10.02 -16.88 15.94
CA LEU A 70 -9.58 -17.58 14.74
C LEU A 70 -8.19 -18.16 14.92
N THR A 71 -8.07 -19.46 14.74
CA THR A 71 -6.82 -20.22 14.91
C THR A 71 -6.60 -21.10 13.70
N LYS A 72 -5.37 -21.15 13.20
CA LYS A 72 -4.98 -22.00 12.09
C LYS A 72 -3.53 -22.45 12.20
N SER A 73 -3.30 -23.73 11.96
CA SER A 73 -1.96 -24.30 11.78
C SER A 73 -1.76 -24.76 10.33
N VAL A 74 -0.57 -24.54 9.80
CA VAL A 74 -0.14 -24.98 8.48
C VAL A 74 1.15 -25.76 8.65
N ASP A 75 1.19 -26.98 8.15
CA ASP A 75 2.33 -27.90 8.28
C ASP A 75 2.84 -28.07 9.73
N GLY A 76 1.92 -28.11 10.69
CA GLY A 76 2.23 -28.24 12.11
C GLY A 76 2.67 -26.94 12.80
N VAL A 77 2.80 -25.84 12.07
CA VAL A 77 3.14 -24.53 12.62
C VAL A 77 1.88 -23.70 12.79
N LYS A 78 1.63 -23.20 14.00
CA LYS A 78 0.50 -22.30 14.25
C LYS A 78 0.79 -20.93 13.61
N VAL A 79 0.04 -20.59 12.57
CA VAL A 79 0.18 -19.32 11.81
C VAL A 79 -0.81 -18.26 12.27
N LEU A 80 -1.98 -18.68 12.79
CA LEU A 80 -2.97 -17.81 13.44
C LEU A 80 -3.26 -18.38 14.82
N ASP A 81 -3.24 -17.54 15.85
CA ASP A 81 -3.48 -17.93 17.23
C ASP A 81 -4.50 -17.00 17.89
N ASN A 82 -5.74 -17.49 18.04
CA ASN A 82 -6.83 -16.80 18.73
C ASN A 82 -7.07 -15.37 18.25
N VAL A 83 -7.04 -15.16 16.94
CA VAL A 83 -7.18 -13.83 16.33
C VAL A 83 -8.63 -13.37 16.47
N THR A 84 -8.83 -12.20 17.07
CA THR A 84 -10.15 -11.60 17.28
C THR A 84 -10.13 -10.12 16.91
N PHE A 85 -11.02 -9.70 16.04
CA PHE A 85 -11.21 -8.29 15.68
C PHE A 85 -12.58 -8.07 15.02
N THR A 86 -12.98 -6.81 14.92
CA THR A 86 -14.16 -6.38 14.19
C THR A 86 -13.79 -5.28 13.20
N VAL A 87 -14.50 -5.24 12.08
CA VAL A 87 -14.33 -4.23 11.03
C VAL A 87 -15.63 -3.45 10.89
N GLY A 88 -15.56 -2.16 11.04
CA GLY A 88 -16.66 -1.23 10.82
C GLY A 88 -16.71 -0.70 9.38
N ARG A 89 -17.75 0.09 9.10
CA ARG A 89 -18.11 0.56 7.75
C ARG A 89 -17.03 1.41 7.06
N THR A 90 -16.22 2.14 7.79
CA THR A 90 -15.22 3.08 7.25
C THR A 90 -13.79 2.69 7.55
N ASP A 91 -13.59 1.50 8.12
CA ASP A 91 -12.28 1.08 8.57
C ASP A 91 -11.35 0.79 7.39
N LYS A 92 -10.09 1.17 7.55
CA LYS A 92 -8.97 0.79 6.69
C LYS A 92 -7.93 0.12 7.58
N ILE A 93 -7.76 -1.17 7.42
CA ILE A 93 -6.93 -1.99 8.31
C ILE A 93 -5.72 -2.51 7.55
N ALA A 94 -4.54 -2.35 8.13
CA ALA A 94 -3.33 -3.00 7.68
C ALA A 94 -2.98 -4.14 8.63
N PHE A 95 -2.85 -5.35 8.10
CA PHE A 95 -2.42 -6.51 8.86
C PHE A 95 -0.91 -6.69 8.70
N THR A 96 -0.23 -6.86 9.84
CA THR A 96 1.21 -7.16 9.90
C THR A 96 1.42 -8.38 10.77
N ALA A 97 2.35 -9.25 10.39
CA ALA A 97 2.69 -10.44 11.13
C ALA A 97 4.18 -10.74 11.00
N SER A 98 4.75 -11.40 12.03
CA SER A 98 6.14 -11.87 11.99
C SER A 98 6.30 -13.08 11.05
N ASN A 99 5.23 -13.86 10.88
CA ASN A 99 5.18 -14.99 9.97
C ASN A 99 4.52 -14.56 8.65
N GLU A 100 5.23 -14.72 7.54
CA GLU A 100 4.76 -14.35 6.20
C GLU A 100 3.49 -15.07 5.74
N PHE A 101 3.24 -16.28 6.27
CA PHE A 101 2.05 -17.07 5.94
C PHE A 101 0.80 -16.65 6.71
N ALA A 102 0.92 -15.89 7.80
CA ALA A 102 -0.21 -15.55 8.66
C ALA A 102 -1.26 -14.69 7.94
N VAL A 103 -0.86 -13.61 7.28
CA VAL A 103 -1.78 -12.69 6.61
C VAL A 103 -2.44 -13.35 5.39
N PRO A 104 -1.72 -14.04 4.48
CA PRO A 104 -2.35 -14.78 3.38
C PRO A 104 -3.34 -15.85 3.87
N THR A 105 -2.99 -16.59 4.94
CA THR A 105 -3.86 -17.60 5.53
C THR A 105 -5.14 -16.98 6.08
N LEU A 106 -5.03 -15.84 6.78
CA LEU A 106 -6.20 -15.12 7.28
C LEU A 106 -7.15 -14.74 6.13
N PHE A 107 -6.64 -14.17 5.04
CA PHE A 107 -7.47 -13.77 3.91
C PHE A 107 -8.10 -14.99 3.21
N LYS A 108 -7.38 -16.08 3.03
CA LYS A 108 -7.95 -17.31 2.47
C LYS A 108 -9.11 -17.85 3.31
N ILE A 109 -8.98 -17.80 4.65
CA ILE A 109 -10.09 -18.21 5.53
C ILE A 109 -11.28 -17.26 5.36
N LEU A 110 -11.06 -15.95 5.37
CA LEU A 110 -12.13 -14.95 5.24
C LEU A 110 -12.84 -15.04 3.89
N MET A 111 -12.16 -15.51 2.84
CA MET A 111 -12.75 -15.76 1.52
C MET A 111 -13.40 -17.14 1.38
N GLY A 112 -13.30 -18.00 2.41
CA GLY A 112 -13.85 -19.34 2.39
C GLY A 112 -13.04 -20.35 1.55
N GLU A 113 -11.79 -20.00 1.20
CA GLU A 113 -10.87 -20.90 0.49
C GLU A 113 -10.19 -21.91 1.41
N LEU A 114 -10.18 -21.61 2.70
CA LEU A 114 -9.53 -22.42 3.74
C LEU A 114 -10.38 -22.43 5.01
N GLU A 115 -10.57 -23.62 5.61
CA GLU A 115 -11.26 -23.76 6.88
C GLU A 115 -10.34 -23.43 8.06
N PRO A 116 -10.79 -22.70 9.09
CA PRO A 116 -10.04 -22.51 10.33
C PRO A 116 -10.02 -23.79 11.18
N ASP A 117 -9.00 -23.97 12.01
CA ASP A 117 -8.94 -25.08 12.97
C ASP A 117 -9.83 -24.80 14.19
N ALA A 118 -9.98 -23.52 14.56
CA ALA A 118 -10.87 -23.04 15.62
C ALA A 118 -11.26 -21.59 15.39
N GLY A 119 -12.32 -21.18 16.08
CA GLY A 119 -12.87 -19.83 15.97
C GLY A 119 -13.91 -19.72 14.84
N THR A 120 -14.46 -18.52 14.71
CA THR A 120 -15.51 -18.23 13.73
C THR A 120 -15.33 -16.85 13.17
N PHE A 121 -15.88 -16.63 11.98
CA PHE A 121 -16.00 -15.29 11.41
C PHE A 121 -17.37 -15.11 10.77
N LYS A 122 -17.83 -13.87 10.69
CA LYS A 122 -19.11 -13.54 10.09
C LYS A 122 -19.01 -12.22 9.34
N TRP A 123 -19.37 -12.25 8.06
CA TRP A 123 -19.58 -11.06 7.25
C TRP A 123 -20.94 -10.45 7.50
N GLY A 124 -21.04 -9.12 7.42
CA GLY A 124 -22.30 -8.41 7.45
C GLY A 124 -23.21 -8.81 6.29
N VAL A 125 -24.52 -8.81 6.51
CA VAL A 125 -25.53 -9.25 5.52
C VAL A 125 -25.50 -8.44 4.22
N SER A 126 -25.09 -7.18 4.28
CA SER A 126 -25.03 -6.28 3.13
C SER A 126 -23.63 -6.12 2.53
N THR A 127 -22.69 -7.00 2.91
CA THR A 127 -21.31 -6.94 2.40
C THR A 127 -21.13 -7.80 1.16
N SER A 128 -20.37 -7.30 0.21
CA SER A 128 -19.74 -8.07 -0.86
C SER A 128 -18.23 -8.00 -0.68
N GLN A 129 -17.56 -9.13 -0.89
CA GLN A 129 -16.11 -9.25 -0.71
C GLN A 129 -15.42 -9.30 -2.05
N SER A 130 -14.26 -8.67 -2.13
CA SER A 130 -13.34 -8.81 -3.25
C SER A 130 -11.94 -9.06 -2.69
N TYR A 131 -11.23 -10.00 -3.28
CA TYR A 131 -9.92 -10.42 -2.85
C TYR A 131 -8.91 -10.29 -3.98
N PHE A 132 -7.76 -9.73 -3.67
CA PHE A 132 -6.62 -9.69 -4.58
C PHE A 132 -5.55 -10.67 -4.06
N PRO A 133 -5.45 -11.88 -4.62
CA PRO A 133 -4.53 -12.89 -4.16
C PRO A 133 -3.08 -12.58 -4.55
N GLN A 134 -2.13 -13.22 -3.87
CA GLN A 134 -0.71 -13.13 -4.24
C GLN A 134 -0.43 -13.79 -5.59
N ASP A 135 -1.08 -14.92 -5.85
CA ASP A 135 -1.03 -15.59 -7.14
C ASP A 135 -2.30 -15.31 -7.94
N ASN A 136 -2.13 -14.59 -9.03
CA ASN A 136 -3.21 -14.17 -9.91
C ASN A 136 -3.38 -15.11 -11.12
N SER A 137 -2.62 -16.20 -11.23
CA SER A 137 -2.61 -17.10 -12.38
C SER A 137 -4.00 -17.67 -12.69
N ALA A 138 -4.82 -17.88 -11.66
CA ALA A 138 -6.20 -18.35 -11.83
C ALA A 138 -7.10 -17.42 -12.65
N TYR A 139 -6.77 -16.13 -12.75
CA TYR A 139 -7.50 -15.15 -13.56
C TYR A 139 -7.04 -15.10 -15.01
N PHE A 140 -5.91 -15.72 -15.34
CA PHE A 140 -5.30 -15.72 -16.67
C PHE A 140 -5.23 -17.14 -17.23
N THR A 141 -6.38 -17.78 -17.35
CA THR A 141 -6.49 -19.17 -17.84
C THR A 141 -6.30 -19.30 -19.33
N ASP A 142 -6.60 -18.24 -20.08
CA ASP A 142 -6.39 -18.17 -21.52
C ASP A 142 -5.26 -17.19 -21.85
N THR A 143 -4.10 -17.71 -22.20
CA THR A 143 -2.91 -16.93 -22.54
C THR A 143 -2.91 -16.44 -23.98
N GLU A 144 -3.84 -16.89 -24.82
CA GLU A 144 -4.00 -16.45 -26.21
C GLU A 144 -4.80 -15.15 -26.32
N ASP A 145 -5.56 -14.80 -25.27
CA ASP A 145 -6.30 -13.56 -25.24
C ASP A 145 -5.37 -12.34 -25.05
N SER A 146 -5.68 -11.26 -25.77
CA SER A 146 -5.03 -9.97 -25.50
C SER A 146 -5.48 -9.41 -24.16
N ILE A 147 -4.64 -8.58 -23.51
CA ILE A 147 -4.97 -7.93 -22.24
C ILE A 147 -6.27 -7.11 -22.35
N ILE A 148 -6.49 -6.45 -23.49
CA ILE A 148 -7.71 -5.67 -23.75
C ILE A 148 -8.93 -6.59 -23.73
N ARG A 149 -8.87 -7.70 -24.44
CA ARG A 149 -9.98 -8.65 -24.51
C ARG A 149 -10.25 -9.33 -23.16
N TRP A 150 -9.18 -9.64 -22.43
CA TRP A 150 -9.30 -10.13 -21.06
C TRP A 150 -9.98 -9.10 -20.13
N LEU A 151 -9.63 -7.80 -20.25
CA LEU A 151 -10.20 -6.73 -19.44
C LEU A 151 -11.67 -6.45 -19.80
N GLU A 152 -12.05 -6.63 -21.07
CA GLU A 152 -13.40 -6.41 -21.59
C GLU A 152 -14.46 -7.19 -20.79
N GLN A 153 -14.17 -8.44 -20.39
CA GLN A 153 -15.08 -9.29 -19.64
C GLN A 153 -15.42 -8.75 -18.24
N TYR A 154 -14.57 -7.88 -17.67
CA TYR A 154 -14.77 -7.28 -16.35
C TYR A 154 -15.23 -5.81 -16.40
N SER A 155 -15.28 -5.22 -17.58
CA SER A 155 -15.60 -3.80 -17.74
C SER A 155 -17.07 -3.57 -18.09
N LYS A 156 -17.68 -2.54 -17.48
CA LYS A 156 -19.02 -2.07 -17.88
C LYS A 156 -18.99 -1.31 -19.20
N ASP A 157 -17.88 -0.61 -19.47
CA ASP A 157 -17.61 0.08 -20.75
C ASP A 157 -16.58 -0.75 -21.51
N THR A 158 -17.02 -1.35 -22.61
CA THR A 158 -16.21 -2.24 -23.45
C THR A 158 -15.60 -1.53 -24.64
N THR A 159 -15.70 -0.18 -24.70
CA THR A 159 -15.06 0.59 -25.78
C THR A 159 -13.53 0.48 -25.69
N GLU A 160 -12.91 0.22 -26.84
CA GLU A 160 -11.45 0.08 -26.90
C GLU A 160 -10.72 1.33 -26.36
N THR A 161 -11.27 2.51 -26.58
CA THR A 161 -10.73 3.77 -26.07
C THR A 161 -10.73 3.80 -24.55
N TYR A 162 -11.81 3.34 -23.91
CA TYR A 162 -11.89 3.27 -22.44
C TYR A 162 -10.91 2.25 -21.88
N LEU A 163 -10.88 1.03 -22.44
CA LEU A 163 -10.02 -0.05 -22.00
C LEU A 163 -8.53 0.31 -22.14
N ARG A 164 -8.15 0.92 -23.25
CA ARG A 164 -6.77 1.42 -23.45
C ARG A 164 -6.43 2.53 -22.47
N GLY A 165 -7.35 3.47 -22.21
CA GLY A 165 -7.16 4.54 -21.25
C GLY A 165 -7.03 4.03 -19.81
N PHE A 166 -7.68 2.90 -19.48
CA PHE A 166 -7.56 2.25 -18.18
C PHE A 166 -6.19 1.57 -17.99
N LEU A 167 -5.64 0.99 -19.04
CA LEU A 167 -4.34 0.31 -19.02
C LEU A 167 -3.15 1.29 -19.03
N GLY A 168 -3.33 2.55 -19.42
CA GLY A 168 -2.30 3.61 -19.40
C GLY A 168 -1.84 4.05 -20.78
#